data_cfb4217512393ba86a3ba8d54271e27c
#
_entry.id   cfb4217512393ba86a3ba8d54271e27c
#
_cell.length_a   1.000
_cell.length_b   1.000
_cell.length_c   1.000
_cell.angle_alpha   90.00
_cell.angle_beta   90.00
_cell.angle_gamma   90.00
#
_symmetry.space_group_name_H-M   'P 1'
#
loop_
_entity.id
_entity.type
_entity.pdbx_description
1 polymer ?
#
loop_
_entity_poly.entity_id
_entity_poly.type
_entity_poly.pdbx_seq_one_letter_code
_entity_poly.pdbx_strand_id
1 'polypeptide(L)'
;LFSQSDFERSIREIASMGQFDPEAISDPAKGWSMMPNPMDNTVDIVYNVTEKPSSQLELSGGWGGNTFVATVGVSFNNFSTRRLFDKTAWRPVPLGDAQNLSVRFQTNGTYYTSLSASFSEPWLFGKKPTSLNMSLYYTRQTNSYIYYNILNNDEYMEVYGFAAGLGKRLK
;
A
#
# COMPACT_ATOMS: atom_id res chain seq x y z
N LEU A 1 -14.71 -32.57 1.92
CA LEU A 1 -16.02 -32.02 2.27
C LEU A 1 -15.99 -30.52 1.96
N PHE A 2 -16.90 -30.06 1.11
CA PHE A 2 -17.07 -28.63 0.83
C PHE A 2 -17.50 -27.91 2.10
N SER A 3 -16.81 -26.82 2.44
CA SER A 3 -17.12 -25.95 3.57
C SER A 3 -17.45 -24.55 3.05
N GLN A 4 -18.69 -24.12 3.24
CA GLN A 4 -19.12 -22.79 2.84
C GLN A 4 -18.34 -21.68 3.59
N SER A 5 -18.04 -21.92 4.86
CA SER A 5 -17.27 -20.96 5.67
C SER A 5 -15.84 -20.77 5.17
N ASP A 6 -15.19 -21.85 4.72
CA ASP A 6 -13.84 -21.78 4.15
C ASP A 6 -13.85 -21.12 2.76
N PHE A 7 -14.90 -21.37 1.98
CA PHE A 7 -15.10 -20.72 0.70
C PHE A 7 -15.28 -19.19 0.86
N GLU A 8 -16.19 -18.75 1.72
CA GLU A 8 -16.38 -17.31 2.00
C GLU A 8 -15.13 -16.66 2.58
N ARG A 9 -14.37 -17.41 3.39
CA ARG A 9 -13.09 -16.97 3.92
C ARG A 9 -12.08 -16.75 2.80
N SER A 10 -12.00 -17.68 1.83
CA SER A 10 -11.10 -17.55 0.68
C SER A 10 -11.42 -16.32 -0.15
N ILE A 11 -12.70 -16.05 -0.43
CA ILE A 11 -13.11 -14.82 -1.13
C ILE A 11 -12.66 -13.57 -0.37
N ARG A 12 -12.90 -13.52 0.95
CA ARG A 12 -12.46 -12.38 1.78
C ARG A 12 -10.94 -12.23 1.82
N GLU A 13 -10.20 -13.33 1.85
CA GLU A 13 -8.73 -13.29 1.83
C GLU A 13 -8.21 -12.76 0.50
N ILE A 14 -8.74 -13.23 -0.63
CA ILE A 14 -8.37 -12.72 -1.97
C ILE A 14 -8.72 -11.24 -2.11
N ALA A 15 -9.93 -10.83 -1.69
CA ALA A 15 -10.34 -9.43 -1.70
C ALA A 15 -9.45 -8.53 -0.83
N SER A 16 -8.92 -9.06 0.28
CA SER A 16 -8.06 -8.33 1.20
C SER A 16 -6.60 -8.20 0.75
N MET A 17 -6.18 -8.94 -0.29
CA MET A 17 -4.81 -8.88 -0.82
C MET A 17 -4.49 -7.54 -1.49
N GLY A 18 -5.49 -6.74 -1.85
CA GLY A 18 -5.30 -5.42 -2.44
C GLY A 18 -4.81 -5.40 -3.88
N GLN A 19 -4.51 -6.57 -4.46
CA GLN A 19 -4.05 -6.73 -5.84
C GLN A 19 -5.21 -6.96 -6.81
N PHE A 20 -6.31 -7.48 -6.29
CA PHE A 20 -7.49 -7.83 -7.07
C PHE A 20 -8.65 -6.89 -6.77
N ASP A 21 -9.55 -6.77 -7.73
CA ASP A 21 -10.77 -6.02 -7.55
C ASP A 21 -11.73 -6.79 -6.62
N PRO A 22 -12.04 -6.26 -5.41
CA PRO A 22 -12.90 -6.95 -4.47
C PRO A 22 -14.36 -7.03 -4.95
N GLU A 23 -14.79 -6.12 -5.81
CA GLU A 23 -16.14 -6.16 -6.39
C GLU A 23 -16.24 -7.28 -7.41
N ALA A 24 -15.22 -7.44 -8.26
CA ALA A 24 -15.19 -8.49 -9.28
C ALA A 24 -15.22 -9.89 -8.68
N ILE A 25 -14.48 -10.15 -7.59
CA ILE A 25 -14.45 -11.48 -6.97
C ILE A 25 -15.68 -11.77 -6.12
N SER A 26 -16.31 -10.73 -5.57
CA SER A 26 -17.53 -10.87 -4.75
C SER A 26 -18.81 -11.04 -5.56
N ASP A 27 -18.76 -10.81 -6.88
CA ASP A 27 -19.90 -10.99 -7.78
C ASP A 27 -20.17 -12.49 -8.00
N PRO A 28 -21.32 -13.02 -7.54
CA PRO A 28 -21.65 -14.43 -7.69
C PRO A 28 -21.75 -14.91 -9.16
N ALA A 29 -21.98 -13.97 -10.10
CA ALA A 29 -22.14 -14.29 -11.51
C ALA A 29 -20.81 -14.36 -12.28
N LYS A 30 -19.75 -13.69 -11.77
CA LYS A 30 -18.49 -13.52 -12.50
C LYS A 30 -17.26 -13.92 -11.70
N GLY A 31 -17.29 -13.73 -10.39
CA GLY A 31 -16.13 -13.86 -9.53
C GLY A 31 -15.71 -15.27 -9.22
N TRP A 32 -16.61 -16.22 -9.37
CA TRP A 32 -16.30 -17.63 -9.12
C TRP A 32 -17.29 -18.57 -9.81
N SER A 33 -16.85 -19.80 -10.04
CA SER A 33 -17.71 -20.86 -10.54
C SER A 33 -17.43 -22.17 -9.81
N MET A 34 -18.47 -22.96 -9.60
CA MET A 34 -18.38 -24.28 -8.98
C MET A 34 -18.75 -25.34 -10.02
N MET A 35 -17.84 -26.28 -10.23
CA MET A 35 -18.04 -27.43 -11.14
C MET A 35 -18.01 -28.72 -10.34
N PRO A 36 -19.15 -29.40 -10.16
CA PRO A 36 -19.14 -30.70 -9.51
C PRO A 36 -18.47 -31.76 -10.40
N ASN A 37 -17.55 -32.50 -9.82
CA ASN A 37 -16.91 -33.66 -10.47
C ASN A 37 -17.55 -34.94 -9.93
N PRO A 38 -18.43 -35.58 -10.69
CA PRO A 38 -19.13 -36.80 -10.23
C PRO A 38 -18.25 -38.05 -10.16
N MET A 39 -17.07 -38.01 -10.79
CA MET A 39 -16.16 -39.16 -10.76
C MET A 39 -15.44 -39.31 -9.43
N ASP A 40 -15.08 -38.16 -8.81
CA ASP A 40 -14.28 -38.13 -7.58
C ASP A 40 -15.08 -37.61 -6.37
N ASN A 41 -16.39 -37.38 -6.52
CA ASN A 41 -17.23 -36.73 -5.50
C ASN A 41 -16.63 -35.44 -4.95
N THR A 42 -15.98 -34.65 -5.79
CA THR A 42 -15.37 -33.37 -5.47
C THR A 42 -16.08 -32.22 -6.17
N VAL A 43 -15.81 -31.00 -5.73
CA VAL A 43 -16.27 -29.77 -6.39
C VAL A 43 -15.04 -28.95 -6.71
N ASP A 44 -14.84 -28.65 -7.97
CA ASP A 44 -13.82 -27.72 -8.42
C ASP A 44 -14.34 -26.28 -8.30
N ILE A 45 -13.59 -25.44 -7.59
CA ILE A 45 -13.91 -24.04 -7.42
C ILE A 45 -12.91 -23.21 -8.21
N VAL A 46 -13.39 -22.47 -9.18
CA VAL A 46 -12.59 -21.57 -10.00
C VAL A 46 -12.88 -20.14 -9.56
N TYR A 47 -11.85 -19.41 -9.14
CA TYR A 47 -11.94 -17.99 -8.82
C TYR A 47 -11.46 -17.17 -10.02
N ASN A 48 -12.33 -16.30 -10.52
CA ASN A 48 -12.02 -15.35 -11.58
C ASN A 48 -11.63 -14.03 -10.93
N VAL A 49 -10.39 -13.65 -11.05
CA VAL A 49 -9.85 -12.43 -10.44
C VAL A 49 -9.47 -11.42 -11.50
N THR A 50 -9.79 -10.16 -11.24
CA THR A 50 -9.38 -9.03 -12.06
C THR A 50 -8.30 -8.27 -11.30
N GLU A 51 -7.12 -8.12 -11.89
CA GLU A 51 -6.02 -7.37 -11.27
C GLU A 51 -6.31 -5.87 -11.24
N LYS A 52 -6.00 -5.24 -10.12
CA LYS A 52 -5.98 -3.78 -10.00
C LYS A 52 -4.65 -3.23 -10.50
N PRO A 53 -4.61 -1.95 -10.93
CA PRO A 53 -3.36 -1.25 -11.17
C PRO A 53 -2.44 -1.36 -9.95
N SER A 54 -1.23 -1.85 -10.16
CA SER A 54 -0.25 -2.09 -9.08
C SER A 54 0.44 -0.81 -8.61
N SER A 55 0.24 0.31 -9.30
CA SER A 55 0.87 1.58 -8.97
C SER A 55 -0.13 2.74 -9.05
N GLN A 56 0.02 3.69 -8.14
CA GLN A 56 -0.77 4.91 -8.09
C GLN A 56 0.16 6.10 -7.95
N LEU A 57 -0.12 7.16 -8.71
CA LEU A 57 0.51 8.46 -8.58
C LEU A 57 -0.50 9.44 -7.98
N GLU A 58 -0.12 10.06 -6.87
CA GLU A 58 -0.88 11.14 -6.24
C GLU A 58 -0.18 12.47 -6.54
N LEU A 59 -0.92 13.38 -7.12
CA LEU A 59 -0.50 14.76 -7.30
C LEU A 59 -1.61 15.65 -6.75
N SER A 60 -1.29 16.43 -5.75
CA SER A 60 -2.23 17.38 -5.18
C SER A 60 -1.57 18.71 -4.88
N GLY A 61 -2.33 19.79 -4.99
CA GLY A 61 -1.90 21.13 -4.65
C GLY A 61 -3.05 21.90 -4.04
N GLY A 62 -2.76 22.70 -3.06
CA GLY A 62 -3.74 23.51 -2.38
C GLY A 62 -3.17 24.88 -1.98
N TRP A 63 -4.05 25.88 -1.93
CA TRP A 63 -3.71 27.22 -1.46
C TRP A 63 -4.36 27.44 -0.11
N GLY A 64 -3.56 27.77 0.91
CA GLY A 64 -4.08 28.03 2.24
C GLY A 64 -3.08 28.80 3.10
N GLY A 65 -3.55 29.64 4.02
CA GLY A 65 -2.68 30.39 4.92
C GLY A 65 -1.64 31.27 4.23
N ASN A 66 -1.95 31.81 3.07
CA ASN A 66 -1.06 32.61 2.22
C ASN A 66 0.13 31.84 1.61
N THR A 67 0.08 30.51 1.61
CA THR A 67 1.10 29.64 1.01
C THR A 67 0.47 28.59 0.11
N PHE A 68 1.24 28.12 -0.87
CA PHE A 68 0.87 26.99 -1.72
C PHE A 68 1.50 25.71 -1.16
N VAL A 69 0.70 24.68 -0.98
CA VAL A 69 1.17 23.35 -0.56
C VAL A 69 1.08 22.40 -1.75
N ALA A 70 2.17 21.76 -2.07
CA ALA A 70 2.24 20.72 -3.09
C ALA A 70 2.52 19.36 -2.44
N THR A 71 1.84 18.33 -2.92
CA THR A 71 2.05 16.94 -2.50
C THR A 71 2.26 16.08 -3.73
N VAL A 72 3.29 15.25 -3.69
CA VAL A 72 3.57 14.21 -4.68
C VAL A 72 3.71 12.88 -3.94
N GLY A 73 2.93 11.90 -4.32
CA GLY A 73 2.95 10.57 -3.74
C GLY A 73 2.99 9.49 -4.80
N VAL A 74 3.70 8.42 -4.53
CA VAL A 74 3.67 7.19 -5.33
C VAL A 74 3.41 6.02 -4.42
N SER A 75 2.57 5.10 -4.85
CA SER A 75 2.31 3.86 -4.14
C SER A 75 2.29 2.67 -5.09
N PHE A 76 2.84 1.55 -4.62
CA PHE A 76 2.95 0.30 -5.34
C PHE A 76 2.35 -0.81 -4.47
N ASN A 77 1.28 -1.45 -4.94
CA ASN A 77 0.51 -2.44 -4.18
C ASN A 77 0.97 -3.89 -4.40
N ASN A 78 1.89 -4.10 -5.30
CA ASN A 78 2.44 -5.43 -5.61
C ASN A 78 3.97 -5.41 -5.66
N PHE A 79 4.58 -4.64 -4.78
CA PHE A 79 6.02 -4.52 -4.69
C PHE A 79 6.68 -5.85 -4.26
N SER A 80 7.92 -6.08 -4.70
CA SER A 80 8.69 -7.25 -4.34
C SER A 80 10.11 -6.87 -3.90
N THR A 81 10.40 -7.02 -2.63
CA THR A 81 11.76 -6.87 -2.12
C THR A 81 12.69 -7.99 -2.57
N ARG A 82 12.15 -9.18 -2.82
CA ARG A 82 12.93 -10.36 -3.26
C ARG A 82 13.45 -10.21 -4.68
N ARG A 83 12.72 -9.47 -5.52
CA ARG A 83 13.07 -9.26 -6.94
C ARG A 83 13.79 -7.95 -7.20
N LEU A 84 14.32 -7.29 -6.17
CA LEU A 84 15.09 -6.04 -6.32
C LEU A 84 16.26 -6.17 -7.28
N PHE A 85 16.89 -7.35 -7.36
CA PHE A 85 18.03 -7.61 -8.24
C PHE A 85 17.64 -8.28 -9.57
N ASP A 86 16.35 -8.59 -9.75
CA ASP A 86 15.83 -9.17 -10.99
C ASP A 86 15.26 -8.06 -11.90
N LYS A 87 16.04 -7.64 -12.88
CA LYS A 87 15.66 -6.57 -13.82
C LYS A 87 14.43 -6.92 -14.66
N THR A 88 14.11 -8.19 -14.83
CA THR A 88 12.93 -8.63 -15.60
C THR A 88 11.61 -8.39 -14.86
N ALA A 89 11.67 -8.27 -13.53
CA ALA A 89 10.51 -7.98 -12.66
C ALA A 89 10.17 -6.49 -12.54
N TRP A 90 11.01 -5.60 -13.10
CA TRP A 90 10.83 -4.14 -12.98
C TRP A 90 9.80 -3.60 -13.99
N ARG A 91 8.64 -3.05 -13.46
CA ARG A 91 7.55 -2.44 -14.25
C ARG A 91 6.79 -1.33 -13.49
N PRO A 92 7.29 -0.17 -13.21
CA PRO A 92 8.66 0.37 -13.18
C PRO A 92 9.48 -0.03 -11.94
N VAL A 93 8.89 -0.69 -10.97
CA VAL A 93 9.52 -1.25 -9.76
C VAL A 93 9.39 -2.77 -9.77
N PRO A 94 10.20 -3.51 -8.99
CA PRO A 94 10.07 -4.95 -8.91
C PRO A 94 8.71 -5.32 -8.31
N LEU A 95 7.95 -6.15 -9.03
CA LEU A 95 6.59 -6.56 -8.67
C LEU A 95 6.52 -8.09 -8.44
N GLY A 96 5.53 -8.53 -7.64
CA GLY A 96 5.13 -9.93 -7.54
C GLY A 96 4.96 -10.53 -6.14
N ASP A 97 5.25 -9.80 -5.06
CA ASP A 97 5.16 -10.33 -3.68
C ASP A 97 4.01 -9.71 -2.85
N ALA A 98 3.11 -8.97 -3.47
CA ALA A 98 1.97 -8.34 -2.78
C ALA A 98 2.35 -7.35 -1.66
N GLN A 99 3.59 -6.91 -1.62
CA GLN A 99 4.05 -5.90 -0.68
C GLN A 99 3.54 -4.52 -1.09
N ASN A 100 3.23 -3.68 -0.12
CA ASN A 100 2.85 -2.30 -0.39
C ASN A 100 4.01 -1.39 -0.04
N LEU A 101 4.43 -0.58 -1.01
CA LEU A 101 5.42 0.47 -0.82
C LEU A 101 4.79 1.81 -1.20
N SER A 102 4.82 2.78 -0.32
CA SER A 102 4.41 4.14 -0.65
C SER A 102 5.44 5.16 -0.20
N VAL A 103 5.62 6.18 -1.03
CA VAL A 103 6.48 7.32 -0.74
C VAL A 103 5.68 8.58 -1.03
N ARG A 104 5.66 9.50 -0.09
CA ARG A 104 4.95 10.77 -0.20
C ARG A 104 5.88 11.91 0.17
N PHE A 105 5.94 12.90 -0.69
CA PHE A 105 6.64 14.15 -0.48
C PHE A 105 5.62 15.29 -0.44
N GLN A 106 5.74 16.17 0.54
CA GLN A 106 4.89 17.33 0.70
C GLN A 106 5.74 18.55 1.05
N THR A 107 5.47 19.66 0.41
CA THR A 107 6.18 20.91 0.69
C THR A 107 5.28 22.10 0.45
N ASN A 108 5.52 23.18 1.20
CA ASN A 108 5.01 24.51 0.87
C ASN A 108 6.09 25.45 0.34
N GLY A 109 7.25 24.89 0.00
CA GLY A 109 8.37 25.59 -0.60
C GLY A 109 9.24 26.37 0.38
N THR A 110 8.65 27.01 1.39
CA THR A 110 9.37 27.96 2.24
C THR A 110 9.50 27.50 3.69
N TYR A 111 8.41 26.99 4.29
CA TYR A 111 8.35 26.75 5.73
C TYR A 111 8.29 25.30 6.13
N TYR A 112 7.85 24.44 5.22
CA TYR A 112 7.54 23.07 5.55
C TYR A 112 7.94 22.14 4.41
N THR A 113 8.66 21.08 4.77
CA THR A 113 8.95 19.97 3.88
C THR A 113 8.81 18.69 4.66
N SER A 114 8.08 17.73 4.11
CA SER A 114 7.89 16.41 4.70
C SER A 114 8.10 15.33 3.67
N LEU A 115 8.83 14.31 4.05
CA LEU A 115 9.02 13.07 3.29
C LEU A 115 8.57 11.91 4.18
N SER A 116 7.68 11.09 3.67
CA SER A 116 7.28 9.86 4.35
C SER A 116 7.38 8.68 3.41
N ALA A 117 7.83 7.55 3.94
CA ALA A 117 7.85 6.27 3.25
C ALA A 117 7.22 5.22 4.14
N SER A 118 6.34 4.39 3.58
CA SER A 118 5.77 3.26 4.28
C SER A 118 5.90 1.98 3.46
N PHE A 119 6.17 0.91 4.16
CA PHE A 119 6.29 -0.43 3.61
C PHE A 119 5.43 -1.39 4.42
N SER A 120 4.68 -2.24 3.73
CA SER A 120 3.86 -3.27 4.35
C SER A 120 4.06 -4.61 3.64
N GLU A 121 4.44 -5.61 4.42
CA GLU A 121 4.54 -7.01 4.02
C GLU A 121 3.39 -7.79 4.67
N PRO A 122 2.38 -8.23 3.93
CA PRO A 122 1.23 -8.94 4.51
C PRO A 122 1.54 -10.37 4.94
N TRP A 123 2.58 -10.99 4.38
CA TRP A 123 2.93 -12.41 4.58
C TRP A 123 4.39 -12.64 4.93
N LEU A 124 4.88 -12.00 5.98
CA LEU A 124 6.29 -11.97 6.37
C LEU A 124 6.97 -13.35 6.40
N PHE A 125 6.27 -14.39 6.82
CA PHE A 125 6.77 -15.76 6.90
C PHE A 125 6.16 -16.73 5.89
N GLY A 126 5.43 -16.23 4.90
CA GLY A 126 4.90 -16.98 3.77
C GLY A 126 3.75 -17.98 4.08
N LYS A 127 3.69 -18.53 5.28
CA LYS A 127 2.71 -19.57 5.65
C LYS A 127 1.68 -19.12 6.70
N LYS A 128 1.94 -18.05 7.41
CA LYS A 128 1.04 -17.52 8.44
C LYS A 128 0.73 -16.06 8.15
N PRO A 129 -0.51 -15.62 8.37
CA PRO A 129 -0.89 -14.23 8.16
C PRO A 129 -0.28 -13.35 9.24
N THR A 130 1.02 -13.10 9.10
CA THR A 130 1.78 -12.18 9.93
C THR A 130 2.20 -11.04 9.05
N SER A 131 1.71 -9.84 9.32
CA SER A 131 2.06 -8.64 8.59
C SER A 131 3.18 -7.87 9.29
N LEU A 132 4.09 -7.33 8.51
CA LEU A 132 5.08 -6.36 8.94
C LEU A 132 4.73 -5.01 8.32
N ASN A 133 4.62 -3.98 9.15
CA ASN A 133 4.44 -2.60 8.69
C ASN A 133 5.62 -1.78 9.18
N MET A 134 6.24 -1.03 8.29
CA MET A 134 7.34 -0.13 8.60
C MET A 134 7.03 1.24 8.01
N SER A 135 7.35 2.29 8.74
CA SER A 135 7.24 3.66 8.27
C SER A 135 8.44 4.49 8.70
N LEU A 136 8.87 5.34 7.78
CA LEU A 136 9.91 6.34 7.97
C LEU A 136 9.28 7.70 7.65
N TYR A 137 9.58 8.69 8.46
CA TYR A 137 9.21 10.06 8.14
C TYR A 137 10.33 11.04 8.50
N TYR A 138 10.43 12.04 7.70
CA TYR A 138 11.27 13.20 7.88
C TYR A 138 10.41 14.45 7.69
N THR A 139 10.50 15.36 8.61
CA THR A 139 9.82 16.66 8.51
C THR A 139 10.79 17.76 8.88
N ARG A 140 10.90 18.75 8.02
CA ARG A 140 11.61 19.99 8.29
C ARG A 140 10.61 21.14 8.32
N GLN A 141 10.62 21.89 9.39
CA GLN A 141 9.82 23.08 9.56
C GLN A 141 10.72 24.24 9.93
N THR A 142 10.66 25.29 9.13
CA THR A 142 11.39 26.53 9.39
C THR A 142 10.54 27.44 10.23
N ASN A 143 11.13 28.06 11.24
CA ASN A 143 10.44 29.02 12.08
C ASN A 143 10.31 30.35 11.34
N SER A 144 9.09 30.66 10.92
CA SER A 144 8.78 31.91 10.25
C SER A 144 8.08 32.82 11.24
N TYR A 145 8.84 33.58 11.98
CA TYR A 145 8.26 34.77 12.65
C TYR A 145 8.03 35.83 11.58
N ILE A 146 6.80 35.95 11.12
CA ILE A 146 6.33 37.12 10.36
C ILE A 146 6.17 38.30 11.31
N TYR A 147 7.27 38.72 11.92
CA TYR A 147 7.36 40.01 12.57
C TYR A 147 8.37 40.82 11.78
N TYR A 148 7.89 41.85 11.10
CA TYR A 148 8.70 42.77 10.32
C TYR A 148 9.45 42.28 9.08
N ASN A 149 8.83 41.48 8.22
CA ASN A 149 9.36 41.19 6.88
C ASN A 149 10.80 40.59 6.83
N ILE A 150 11.29 40.04 7.93
CA ILE A 150 12.59 39.39 8.03
C ILE A 150 12.32 37.89 8.11
N LEU A 151 12.46 37.24 6.97
CA LEU A 151 12.52 35.77 6.90
C LEU A 151 13.86 35.34 7.48
N ASN A 152 13.89 34.96 8.75
CA ASN A 152 15.07 34.33 9.32
C ASN A 152 14.99 32.83 9.01
N ASN A 153 15.62 32.40 7.91
CA ASN A 153 15.68 31.01 7.47
C ASN A 153 16.71 30.19 8.28
N ASP A 154 17.39 30.79 9.23
CA ASP A 154 18.48 30.14 9.96
C ASP A 154 17.98 29.25 11.11
N GLU A 155 16.72 29.40 11.52
CA GLU A 155 16.12 28.56 12.54
C GLU A 155 15.14 27.55 11.94
N TYR A 156 15.46 26.28 12.05
CA TYR A 156 14.62 25.19 11.58
C TYR A 156 14.56 24.04 12.60
N MET A 157 13.46 23.34 12.59
CA MET A 157 13.27 22.10 13.35
C MET A 157 13.21 20.93 12.37
N GLU A 158 14.01 19.91 12.63
CA GLU A 158 13.96 18.66 11.88
C GLU A 158 13.47 17.55 12.79
N VAL A 159 12.54 16.77 12.29
CA VAL A 159 11.99 15.60 12.99
C VAL A 159 12.16 14.38 12.11
N TYR A 160 12.81 13.38 12.67
CA TYR A 160 12.97 12.07 12.06
C TYR A 160 12.19 11.05 12.89
N GLY A 161 11.48 10.17 12.24
CA GLY A 161 10.80 9.11 12.93
C GLY A 161 10.83 7.79 12.16
N PHE A 162 10.88 6.72 12.93
CA PHE A 162 10.76 5.36 12.45
C PHE A 162 9.73 4.65 13.30
N ALA A 163 8.82 3.92 12.66
CA ALA A 163 7.90 3.02 13.33
C ALA A 163 7.92 1.66 12.64
N ALA A 164 7.87 0.60 13.44
CA ALA A 164 7.73 -0.77 12.97
C ALA A 164 6.64 -1.47 13.78
N GLY A 165 5.77 -2.20 13.11
CA GLY A 165 4.67 -2.92 13.71
C GLY A 165 4.55 -4.32 13.13
N LEU A 166 4.29 -5.30 13.99
CA LEU A 166 3.97 -6.68 13.61
C LEU A 166 2.51 -6.95 13.93
N GLY A 167 1.76 -7.36 12.92
CA GLY A 167 0.38 -7.80 13.05
C GLY A 167 0.27 -9.30 12.89
N LYS A 168 -0.40 -9.98 13.80
CA LYS A 168 -0.70 -11.42 13.69
C LYS A 168 -2.20 -11.61 13.76
N ARG A 169 -2.78 -12.22 12.73
CA ARG A 169 -4.18 -12.64 12.78
C ARG A 169 -4.31 -13.85 13.69
N LEU A 170 -5.05 -13.71 14.77
CA LEU A 170 -5.45 -14.83 15.62
C LEU A 170 -6.64 -15.53 14.97
N LYS A 171 -6.66 -16.86 15.08
CA LYS A 171 -7.79 -17.69 14.59
C LYS A 171 -8.98 -17.57 15.53
#